data_01b9e94770f5394a86bd7790a0cc221b
#
_entry.id   01b9e94770f5394a86bd7790a0cc221b
#
_cell.length_a   1.000
_cell.length_b   1.000
_cell.length_c   1.000
_cell.angle_alpha   90.00
_cell.angle_beta   90.00
_cell.angle_gamma   90.00
#
_symmetry.space_group_name_H-M   'P 1'
#
loop_
_entity.id
_entity.type
_entity.pdbx_description
1 polymer ?
#
loop_
_entity_poly.entity_id
_entity_poly.type
_entity_poly.pdbx_seq_one_letter_code
_entity_poly.pdbx_strand_id
1 'polypeptide(L)'
;NLFPTSGEVLLHGKDFKTVSRDFRCRLGYMPQQQGMYQQFTGRRFLWYMASLKGLRRRETKDKIAHLLEVVNLTEAADRKIGSYSGGMKQRLLIAQAVLNEPEVLVLDEPTAGLDPKERIRIRNFVSELSRDRVVIFATHVVSDVECIAREIMLMKEGQLIKKGTPAELTGEMDGLVWEFIIDPSELGTVQKQYLISNLAVTKEGILVRAVG
;
A
#
# COMPACT_ATOMS: atom_id res chain seq x y z
N ASN A 1 16.90 -3.91 -9.82
CA ASN A 1 15.93 -3.35 -10.78
C ASN A 1 15.95 -4.22 -12.03
N LEU A 2 14.82 -4.77 -12.39
CA LEU A 2 14.62 -5.49 -13.64
C LEU A 2 14.27 -4.48 -14.74
N PHE A 3 14.89 -4.60 -15.89
CA PHE A 3 14.48 -3.87 -17.08
C PHE A 3 13.33 -4.64 -17.74
N PRO A 4 12.35 -3.95 -18.37
CA PRO A 4 11.31 -4.63 -19.12
C PRO A 4 11.92 -5.41 -20.28
N THR A 5 11.43 -6.64 -20.51
CA THR A 5 11.84 -7.47 -21.65
C THR A 5 11.36 -6.85 -22.96
N SER A 6 10.19 -6.23 -22.94
CA SER A 6 9.60 -5.48 -24.05
C SER A 6 8.82 -4.27 -23.51
N GLY A 7 8.49 -3.32 -24.37
CA GLY A 7 7.83 -2.09 -24.00
C GLY A 7 8.78 -1.07 -23.36
N GLU A 8 8.22 0.04 -22.90
CA GLU A 8 8.96 1.17 -22.33
C GLU A 8 8.25 1.73 -21.10
N VAL A 9 9.04 2.33 -20.19
CA VAL A 9 8.52 3.06 -19.04
C VAL A 9 8.91 4.52 -19.23
N LEU A 10 7.91 5.39 -19.30
CA LEU A 10 8.09 6.81 -19.56
C LEU A 10 7.80 7.64 -18.32
N LEU A 11 8.63 8.65 -18.06
CA LEU A 11 8.36 9.75 -17.14
C LEU A 11 8.40 11.06 -17.94
N HIS A 12 7.29 11.78 -17.96
CA HIS A 12 7.14 13.02 -18.78
C HIS A 12 7.55 12.79 -20.25
N GLY A 13 7.17 11.66 -20.82
CA GLY A 13 7.47 11.30 -22.22
C GLY A 13 8.92 10.88 -22.49
N LYS A 14 9.77 10.78 -21.46
CA LYS A 14 11.17 10.33 -21.59
C LYS A 14 11.35 8.92 -21.08
N ASP A 15 12.04 8.08 -21.85
CA ASP A 15 12.33 6.71 -21.44
C ASP A 15 13.17 6.68 -20.15
N PHE A 16 12.70 5.89 -19.19
CA PHE A 16 13.40 5.61 -17.94
C PHE A 16 14.87 5.23 -18.11
N LYS A 17 15.22 4.51 -19.18
CA LYS A 17 16.60 4.11 -19.47
C LYS A 17 17.53 5.31 -19.69
N THR A 18 17.02 6.37 -20.30
CA THR A 18 17.78 7.59 -20.62
C THR A 18 17.88 8.56 -19.46
N VAL A 19 16.87 8.61 -18.58
CA VAL A 19 16.77 9.55 -17.45
C VAL A 19 16.86 8.88 -16.09
N SER A 20 17.55 7.76 -16.01
CA SER A 20 17.54 6.87 -14.82
C SER A 20 17.94 7.57 -13.50
N ARG A 21 18.82 8.56 -13.53
CA ARG A 21 19.20 9.33 -12.34
C ARG A 21 18.11 10.30 -11.91
N ASP A 22 17.58 11.08 -12.85
CA ASP A 22 16.50 12.05 -12.59
C ASP A 22 15.23 11.33 -12.15
N PHE A 23 14.88 10.23 -12.81
CA PHE A 23 13.77 9.35 -12.42
C PHE A 23 13.90 8.88 -10.96
N ARG A 24 15.08 8.40 -10.55
CA ARG A 24 15.30 7.94 -9.16
C ARG A 24 15.17 9.05 -8.13
N CYS A 25 15.50 10.28 -8.48
CA CYS A 25 15.30 11.44 -7.61
C CYS A 25 13.81 11.76 -7.42
N ARG A 26 12.97 11.45 -8.42
CA ARG A 26 11.53 11.72 -8.44
C ARG A 26 10.70 10.52 -8.00
N LEU A 27 11.33 9.37 -7.75
CA LEU A 27 10.70 8.14 -7.29
C LEU A 27 10.87 7.96 -5.79
N GLY A 28 9.76 7.74 -5.10
CA GLY A 28 9.72 7.15 -3.77
C GLY A 28 9.38 5.68 -3.88
N TYR A 29 10.12 4.82 -3.21
CA TYR A 29 9.84 3.39 -3.23
C TYR A 29 9.92 2.79 -1.84
N MET A 30 8.89 2.06 -1.49
CA MET A 30 8.81 1.25 -0.30
C MET A 30 8.59 -0.20 -0.71
N PRO A 31 9.59 -1.08 -0.61
CA PRO A 31 9.45 -2.50 -0.87
C PRO A 31 8.75 -3.23 0.28
N GLN A 32 8.12 -4.35 -0.01
CA GLN A 32 7.46 -5.23 0.97
C GLN A 32 8.41 -5.66 2.09
N GLN A 33 9.63 -6.03 1.74
CA GLN A 33 10.67 -6.37 2.69
C GLN A 33 11.96 -5.60 2.39
N GLN A 34 12.50 -4.95 3.39
CA GLN A 34 13.80 -4.30 3.28
C GLN A 34 14.69 -4.67 4.47
N GLY A 35 15.92 -5.07 4.16
CA GLY A 35 16.96 -5.18 5.16
C GLY A 35 17.28 -3.81 5.74
N MET A 36 16.90 -3.57 6.99
CA MET A 36 17.21 -2.33 7.70
C MET A 36 18.48 -2.49 8.53
N TYR A 37 19.22 -1.39 8.68
CA TYR A 37 20.40 -1.33 9.56
C TYR A 37 19.96 -1.39 11.03
N GLN A 38 19.94 -2.58 11.61
CA GLN A 38 19.42 -2.85 12.95
C GLN A 38 20.09 -2.02 14.05
N GLN A 39 21.35 -1.62 13.84
CA GLN A 39 22.14 -0.81 14.78
C GLN A 39 21.87 0.71 14.65
N PHE A 40 21.21 1.14 13.58
CA PHE A 40 20.84 2.55 13.42
C PHE A 40 19.62 2.86 14.28
N THR A 41 19.52 4.11 14.72
CA THR A 41 18.25 4.64 15.22
C THR A 41 17.35 5.02 14.02
N GLY A 42 16.04 5.13 14.23
CA GLY A 42 15.11 5.56 13.18
C GLY A 42 15.49 6.90 12.56
N ARG A 43 15.87 7.86 13.43
CA ARG A 43 16.36 9.19 12.99
C ARG A 43 17.66 9.08 12.17
N ARG A 44 18.62 8.28 12.64
CA ARG A 44 19.89 8.07 11.91
C ARG A 44 19.65 7.41 10.55
N PHE A 45 18.72 6.48 10.46
CA PHE A 45 18.35 5.83 9.22
C PHE A 45 17.79 6.85 8.20
N LEU A 46 16.86 7.70 8.62
CA LEU A 46 16.31 8.75 7.73
C LEU A 46 17.39 9.75 7.29
N TRP A 47 18.31 10.13 8.18
CA TRP A 47 19.46 10.96 7.80
C TRP A 47 20.36 10.29 6.77
N TYR A 48 20.62 9.00 6.92
CA TYR A 48 21.40 8.22 5.98
C TYR A 48 20.71 8.17 4.61
N MET A 49 19.41 7.88 4.58
CA MET A 49 18.62 7.86 3.35
C MET A 49 18.55 9.23 2.68
N ALA A 50 18.41 10.30 3.46
CA ALA A 50 18.46 11.68 2.96
C ALA A 50 19.79 12.00 2.25
N SER A 51 20.90 11.57 2.86
CA SER A 51 22.23 11.75 2.28
C SER A 51 22.39 10.99 0.97
N LEU A 52 21.91 9.75 0.88
CA LEU A 52 21.91 8.97 -0.36
C LEU A 52 21.07 9.60 -1.48
N LYS A 53 19.98 10.29 -1.10
CA LYS A 53 19.11 11.03 -2.03
C LYS A 53 19.65 12.43 -2.37
N GLY A 54 20.78 12.86 -1.78
CA GLY A 54 21.40 14.15 -2.03
C GLY A 54 20.66 15.34 -1.41
N LEU A 55 19.85 15.13 -0.37
CA LEU A 55 19.09 16.19 0.28
C LEU A 55 19.99 17.11 1.11
N ARG A 56 19.71 18.42 1.08
CA ARG A 56 20.48 19.43 1.83
C ARG A 56 20.21 19.32 3.32
N ARG A 57 21.27 19.31 4.12
CA ARG A 57 21.21 19.07 5.58
C ARG A 57 20.29 20.03 6.32
N ARG A 58 20.26 21.30 5.94
CA ARG A 58 19.46 22.33 6.60
C ARG A 58 17.95 22.06 6.50
N GLU A 59 17.48 21.68 5.31
CA GLU A 59 16.07 21.43 5.03
C GLU A 59 15.62 20.03 5.54
N THR A 60 16.56 19.09 5.60
CA THR A 60 16.30 17.71 5.96
C THR A 60 15.93 17.53 7.44
N LYS A 61 16.45 18.39 8.34
CA LYS A 61 16.21 18.28 9.78
C LYS A 61 14.72 18.37 10.12
N ASP A 62 14.08 19.45 9.65
CA ASP A 62 12.67 19.70 9.95
C ASP A 62 11.77 18.70 9.23
N LYS A 63 12.14 18.31 8.00
CA LYS A 63 11.46 17.26 7.26
C LYS A 63 11.49 15.91 7.96
N ILE A 64 12.63 15.48 8.48
CA ILE A 64 12.73 14.23 9.25
C ILE A 64 11.89 14.30 10.54
N ALA A 65 11.91 15.42 11.25
CA ALA A 65 11.10 15.60 12.45
C ALA A 65 9.60 15.46 12.13
N HIS A 66 9.14 16.17 11.11
CA HIS A 66 7.76 16.10 10.65
C HIS A 66 7.35 14.68 10.20
N LEU A 67 8.20 14.01 9.39
CA LEU A 67 7.90 12.64 8.95
C LEU A 67 7.81 11.65 10.10
N LEU A 68 8.69 11.75 11.10
CA LEU A 68 8.64 10.93 12.31
C LEU A 68 7.34 11.14 13.09
N GLU A 69 6.84 12.37 13.15
CA GLU A 69 5.56 12.70 13.77
C GLU A 69 4.39 12.08 12.98
N VAL A 70 4.33 12.30 11.67
CA VAL A 70 3.27 11.77 10.80
C VAL A 70 3.16 10.26 10.91
N VAL A 71 4.29 9.55 10.90
CA VAL A 71 4.29 8.08 11.03
C VAL A 71 4.28 7.60 12.48
N ASN A 72 4.04 8.49 13.47
CA ASN A 72 3.97 8.17 14.90
C ASN A 72 5.21 7.39 15.42
N LEU A 73 6.40 7.93 15.13
CA LEU A 73 7.68 7.38 15.59
C LEU A 73 8.55 8.38 16.35
N THR A 74 8.02 9.55 16.72
CA THR A 74 8.78 10.62 17.39
C THR A 74 9.45 10.12 18.68
N GLU A 75 8.70 9.44 19.55
CA GLU A 75 9.23 8.93 20.83
C GLU A 75 10.23 7.77 20.65
N ALA A 76 10.12 7.05 19.53
CA ALA A 76 10.99 5.92 19.22
C ALA A 76 12.15 6.32 18.29
N ALA A 77 12.22 7.58 17.83
CA ALA A 77 13.12 8.03 16.80
C ALA A 77 14.61 7.74 17.10
N ASP A 78 14.98 7.80 18.36
CA ASP A 78 16.36 7.62 18.81
C ASP A 78 16.64 6.22 19.41
N ARG A 79 15.64 5.31 19.36
CA ARG A 79 15.82 3.89 19.67
C ARG A 79 16.39 3.14 18.45
N LYS A 80 17.13 2.05 18.68
CA LYS A 80 17.67 1.20 17.62
C LYS A 80 16.55 0.50 16.85
N ILE A 81 16.65 0.46 15.53
CA ILE A 81 15.69 -0.22 14.63
C ILE A 81 15.56 -1.71 14.98
N GLY A 82 16.63 -2.34 15.51
CA GLY A 82 16.56 -3.71 16.00
C GLY A 82 15.48 -3.95 17.07
N SER A 83 15.11 -2.91 17.84
CA SER A 83 14.06 -2.98 18.86
C SER A 83 12.66 -2.57 18.35
N TYR A 84 12.53 -2.23 17.08
CA TYR A 84 11.25 -1.83 16.49
C TYR A 84 10.37 -3.06 16.22
N SER A 85 9.06 -2.92 16.46
CA SER A 85 8.07 -3.89 15.98
C SER A 85 8.00 -3.90 14.44
N GLY A 86 7.37 -4.92 13.88
CA GLY A 86 7.13 -4.97 12.43
C GLY A 86 6.43 -3.71 11.91
N GLY A 87 5.35 -3.29 12.58
CA GLY A 87 4.62 -2.07 12.23
C GLY A 87 5.44 -0.78 12.36
N MET A 88 6.33 -0.68 13.37
CA MET A 88 7.24 0.47 13.48
C MET A 88 8.25 0.52 12.31
N LYS A 89 8.78 -0.63 11.90
CA LYS A 89 9.66 -0.74 10.73
C LYS A 89 8.93 -0.32 9.46
N GLN A 90 7.70 -0.80 9.28
CA GLN A 90 6.85 -0.47 8.14
C GLN A 90 6.63 1.05 8.02
N ARG A 91 6.26 1.69 9.13
CA ARG A 91 6.06 3.15 9.20
C ARG A 91 7.35 3.94 8.92
N LEU A 92 8.48 3.45 9.37
CA LEU A 92 9.78 4.07 9.06
C LEU A 92 10.13 3.95 7.56
N LEU A 93 9.77 2.83 6.92
CA LEU A 93 9.93 2.66 5.47
C LEU A 93 9.07 3.61 4.66
N ILE A 94 7.84 3.87 5.10
CA ILE A 94 6.98 4.87 4.47
C ILE A 94 7.62 6.27 4.58
N ALA A 95 8.09 6.65 5.77
CA ALA A 95 8.77 7.92 5.98
C ALA A 95 9.99 8.08 5.04
N GLN A 96 10.80 7.03 4.86
CA GLN A 96 11.95 7.07 3.95
C GLN A 96 11.52 7.17 2.47
N ALA A 97 10.40 6.56 2.08
CA ALA A 97 9.92 6.60 0.69
C ALA A 97 9.51 8.01 0.27
N VAL A 98 8.91 8.79 1.19
CA VAL A 98 8.43 10.16 0.91
C VAL A 98 9.45 11.26 1.21
N LEU A 99 10.62 10.90 1.74
CA LEU A 99 11.64 11.84 2.25
C LEU A 99 12.10 12.88 1.23
N ASN A 100 12.17 12.53 -0.05
CA ASN A 100 12.57 13.39 -1.16
C ASN A 100 11.41 14.07 -1.89
N GLU A 101 10.19 14.01 -1.33
CA GLU A 101 8.96 14.55 -1.96
C GLU A 101 8.80 14.05 -3.41
N PRO A 102 8.72 12.74 -3.61
CA PRO A 102 8.70 12.16 -4.95
C PRO A 102 7.44 12.55 -5.73
N GLU A 103 7.55 12.68 -7.05
CA GLU A 103 6.41 12.83 -7.96
C GLU A 103 5.64 11.52 -8.14
N VAL A 104 6.37 10.40 -8.09
CA VAL A 104 5.82 9.05 -8.16
C VAL A 104 6.20 8.29 -6.90
N LEU A 105 5.22 7.78 -6.18
CA LEU A 105 5.38 6.99 -4.97
C LEU A 105 4.87 5.58 -5.20
N VAL A 106 5.73 4.58 -5.03
CA VAL A 106 5.36 3.16 -5.11
C VAL A 106 5.45 2.55 -3.72
N LEU A 107 4.34 2.03 -3.23
CA LEU A 107 4.20 1.41 -1.92
C LEU A 107 3.77 -0.04 -2.10
N ASP A 108 4.60 -0.97 -1.66
CA ASP A 108 4.36 -2.41 -1.74
C ASP A 108 3.97 -2.94 -0.36
N GLU A 109 2.69 -3.34 -0.20
CA GLU A 109 2.08 -3.79 1.04
C GLU A 109 2.29 -2.84 2.24
N PRO A 110 2.01 -1.53 2.11
CA PRO A 110 2.40 -0.54 3.14
C PRO A 110 1.62 -0.65 4.45
N THR A 111 0.50 -1.35 4.47
CA THR A 111 -0.35 -1.54 5.66
C THR A 111 -0.25 -2.95 6.26
N ALA A 112 0.56 -3.83 5.65
CA ALA A 112 0.74 -5.19 6.14
C ALA A 112 1.34 -5.21 7.56
N GLY A 113 0.72 -6.00 8.46
CA GLY A 113 1.18 -6.13 9.85
C GLY A 113 0.96 -4.91 10.73
N LEU A 114 0.20 -3.91 10.27
CA LEU A 114 -0.25 -2.79 11.10
C LEU A 114 -1.52 -3.13 11.86
N ASP A 115 -1.65 -2.60 13.06
CA ASP A 115 -2.92 -2.61 13.78
C ASP A 115 -3.96 -1.71 13.09
N PRO A 116 -5.26 -1.86 13.37
CA PRO A 116 -6.33 -1.12 12.67
C PRO A 116 -6.17 0.41 12.77
N LYS A 117 -5.72 0.94 13.90
CA LYS A 117 -5.54 2.38 14.12
C LYS A 117 -4.40 2.93 13.27
N GLU A 118 -3.28 2.25 13.23
CA GLU A 118 -2.12 2.63 12.43
C GLU A 118 -2.41 2.48 10.92
N ARG A 119 -3.17 1.45 10.53
CA ARG A 119 -3.63 1.28 9.16
C ARG A 119 -4.46 2.47 8.67
N ILE A 120 -5.43 2.93 9.47
CA ILE A 120 -6.23 4.12 9.15
C ILE A 120 -5.33 5.35 9.00
N ARG A 121 -4.39 5.55 9.92
CA ARG A 121 -3.44 6.67 9.87
C ARG A 121 -2.62 6.67 8.56
N ILE A 122 -2.08 5.52 8.17
CA ILE A 122 -1.29 5.40 6.94
C ILE A 122 -2.15 5.61 5.70
N ARG A 123 -3.37 5.08 5.67
CA ARG A 123 -4.30 5.33 4.56
C ARG A 123 -4.61 6.83 4.39
N ASN A 124 -4.91 7.52 5.48
CA ASN A 124 -5.17 8.95 5.45
C ASN A 124 -3.95 9.73 4.94
N PHE A 125 -2.76 9.39 5.42
CA PHE A 125 -1.52 10.00 4.96
C PHE A 125 -1.26 9.76 3.48
N VAL A 126 -1.45 8.53 3.00
CA VAL A 126 -1.29 8.18 1.57
C VAL A 126 -2.34 8.92 0.72
N SER A 127 -3.59 9.00 1.19
CA SER A 127 -4.65 9.75 0.52
C SER A 127 -4.31 11.24 0.39
N GLU A 128 -3.75 11.85 1.44
CA GLU A 128 -3.27 13.23 1.39
C GLU A 128 -2.14 13.41 0.36
N LEU A 129 -1.16 12.52 0.38
CA LEU A 129 -0.06 12.53 -0.59
C LEU A 129 -0.53 12.38 -2.05
N SER A 130 -1.63 11.66 -2.29
CA SER A 130 -2.14 11.38 -3.63
C SER A 130 -2.81 12.59 -4.30
N ARG A 131 -2.94 13.74 -3.62
CA ARG A 131 -3.57 14.95 -4.17
C ARG A 131 -2.73 15.59 -5.26
N ASP A 132 -1.41 15.54 -5.13
CA ASP A 132 -0.45 16.27 -5.96
C ASP A 132 0.63 15.37 -6.60
N ARG A 133 0.50 14.05 -6.45
CA ARG A 133 1.45 13.07 -6.99
C ARG A 133 0.80 11.76 -7.40
N VAL A 134 1.50 10.99 -8.21
CA VAL A 134 1.09 9.64 -8.58
C VAL A 134 1.47 8.68 -7.45
N VAL A 135 0.48 7.98 -6.88
CA VAL A 135 0.71 6.94 -5.88
C VAL A 135 0.28 5.59 -6.45
N ILE A 136 1.22 4.66 -6.53
CA ILE A 136 0.97 3.25 -6.86
C ILE A 136 0.98 2.47 -5.55
N PHE A 137 -0.18 1.97 -5.16
CA PHE A 137 -0.39 1.24 -3.91
C PHE A 137 -0.66 -0.23 -4.23
N ALA A 138 0.35 -1.08 -4.09
CA ALA A 138 0.21 -2.52 -4.30
C ALA A 138 -0.21 -3.18 -2.98
N THR A 139 -1.32 -3.90 -2.98
CA THR A 139 -1.81 -4.63 -1.81
C THR A 139 -2.80 -5.73 -2.21
N HIS A 140 -2.93 -6.73 -1.36
CA HIS A 140 -3.99 -7.73 -1.43
C HIS A 140 -5.16 -7.43 -0.47
N VAL A 141 -5.10 -6.32 0.27
CA VAL A 141 -6.12 -5.92 1.25
C VAL A 141 -7.16 -5.03 0.59
N VAL A 142 -8.28 -5.59 0.19
CA VAL A 142 -9.37 -4.91 -0.54
C VAL A 142 -9.85 -3.66 0.19
N SER A 143 -10.05 -3.73 1.51
CA SER A 143 -10.53 -2.60 2.31
C SER A 143 -9.60 -1.37 2.30
N ASP A 144 -8.32 -1.54 2.01
CA ASP A 144 -7.41 -0.42 1.86
C ASP A 144 -7.59 0.24 0.49
N VAL A 145 -7.79 -0.57 -0.56
CA VAL A 145 -8.02 -0.11 -1.93
C VAL A 145 -9.31 0.70 -2.03
N GLU A 146 -10.41 0.18 -1.49
CA GLU A 146 -11.72 0.85 -1.50
C GLU A 146 -11.69 2.26 -0.91
N CYS A 147 -10.86 2.47 0.12
CA CYS A 147 -10.80 3.76 0.82
C CYS A 147 -9.99 4.84 0.09
N ILE A 148 -8.97 4.46 -0.69
CA ILE A 148 -7.96 5.42 -1.19
C ILE A 148 -7.77 5.39 -2.70
N ALA A 149 -8.13 4.30 -3.39
CA ALA A 149 -7.87 4.16 -4.81
C ALA A 149 -8.86 4.99 -5.64
N ARG A 150 -8.33 5.77 -6.59
CA ARG A 150 -9.12 6.40 -7.65
C ARG A 150 -9.33 5.44 -8.83
N GLU A 151 -8.36 4.58 -9.06
CA GLU A 151 -8.34 3.58 -10.11
C GLU A 151 -7.72 2.30 -9.59
N ILE A 152 -8.28 1.17 -9.93
CA ILE A 152 -7.84 -0.17 -9.51
C ILE A 152 -7.37 -0.93 -10.74
N MET A 153 -6.25 -1.63 -10.59
CA MET A 153 -5.71 -2.56 -11.56
C MET A 153 -5.68 -3.96 -10.95
N LEU A 154 -6.50 -4.86 -11.44
CA LEU A 154 -6.52 -6.26 -11.01
C LEU A 154 -5.50 -7.07 -11.81
N MET A 155 -4.55 -7.66 -11.12
CA MET A 155 -3.51 -8.49 -11.73
C MET A 155 -3.63 -9.94 -11.27
N LYS A 156 -3.49 -10.88 -12.20
CA LYS A 156 -3.42 -12.32 -11.95
C LYS A 156 -2.36 -12.95 -12.84
N GLU A 157 -1.46 -13.74 -12.24
CA GLU A 157 -0.40 -14.45 -12.95
C GLU A 157 0.45 -13.54 -13.88
N GLY A 158 0.72 -12.32 -13.42
CA GLY A 158 1.50 -11.33 -14.18
C GLY A 158 0.73 -10.63 -15.31
N GLN A 159 -0.57 -10.90 -15.47
CA GLN A 159 -1.43 -10.27 -16.47
C GLN A 159 -2.36 -9.25 -15.82
N LEU A 160 -2.58 -8.13 -16.52
CA LEU A 160 -3.62 -7.17 -16.16
C LEU A 160 -4.98 -7.75 -16.60
N ILE A 161 -5.79 -8.15 -15.64
CA ILE A 161 -7.12 -8.75 -15.91
C ILE A 161 -8.17 -7.65 -16.12
N LYS A 162 -8.12 -6.60 -15.28
CA LYS A 162 -9.11 -5.54 -15.31
C LYS A 162 -8.53 -4.23 -14.77
N LYS A 163 -9.11 -3.12 -15.25
CA LYS A 163 -8.78 -1.78 -14.81
C LYS A 163 -10.06 -0.95 -14.78
N GLY A 164 -10.28 -0.19 -13.70
CA GLY A 164 -11.44 0.68 -13.56
C GLY A 164 -11.48 1.38 -12.20
N THR A 165 -12.44 2.25 -12.02
CA THR A 165 -12.75 2.83 -10.72
C THR A 165 -13.40 1.78 -9.79
N PRO A 166 -13.37 1.98 -8.45
CA PRO A 166 -14.08 1.09 -7.54
C PRO A 166 -15.57 0.91 -7.92
N ALA A 167 -16.25 1.99 -8.31
CA ALA A 167 -17.66 1.96 -8.69
C ALA A 167 -17.92 1.15 -9.98
N GLU A 168 -17.06 1.30 -10.98
CA GLU A 168 -17.16 0.52 -12.23
C GLU A 168 -16.97 -0.97 -11.97
N LEU A 169 -15.93 -1.32 -11.19
CA LEU A 169 -15.61 -2.72 -10.90
C LEU A 169 -16.68 -3.41 -10.02
N THR A 170 -17.28 -2.68 -9.07
CA THR A 170 -18.39 -3.22 -8.25
C THR A 170 -19.69 -3.27 -9.02
N GLY A 171 -20.00 -2.28 -9.85
CA GLY A 171 -21.23 -2.25 -10.67
C GLY A 171 -21.34 -3.42 -11.64
N GLU A 172 -20.21 -3.98 -12.07
CA GLU A 172 -20.21 -5.19 -12.91
C GLU A 172 -20.66 -6.46 -12.16
N MET A 173 -20.63 -6.41 -10.81
CA MET A 173 -21.10 -7.49 -9.96
C MET A 173 -22.60 -7.39 -9.63
N ASP A 174 -23.27 -6.31 -10.08
CA ASP A 174 -24.70 -6.15 -9.87
C ASP A 174 -25.50 -7.27 -10.54
N GLY A 175 -26.34 -7.93 -9.74
CA GLY A 175 -27.11 -9.10 -10.17
C GLY A 175 -26.35 -10.42 -10.20
N LEU A 176 -25.03 -10.42 -9.90
CA LEU A 176 -24.21 -11.62 -9.79
C LEU A 176 -23.94 -12.02 -8.34
N VAL A 177 -24.21 -11.12 -7.39
CA VAL A 177 -24.02 -11.37 -5.96
C VAL A 177 -25.37 -11.40 -5.26
N TRP A 178 -25.60 -12.49 -4.52
CA TRP A 178 -26.86 -12.74 -3.83
C TRP A 178 -26.62 -12.94 -2.35
N GLU A 179 -27.48 -12.36 -1.52
CA GLU A 179 -27.51 -12.64 -0.08
C GLU A 179 -28.82 -13.30 0.29
N PHE A 180 -28.76 -14.43 0.98
CA PHE A 180 -29.92 -15.17 1.45
C PHE A 180 -29.61 -15.94 2.74
N ILE A 181 -30.64 -16.22 3.52
CA ILE A 181 -30.54 -17.01 4.77
C ILE A 181 -30.95 -18.45 4.50
N ILE A 182 -30.17 -19.39 5.01
CA ILE A 182 -30.40 -20.81 4.90
C ILE A 182 -30.43 -21.48 6.28
N ASP A 183 -31.06 -22.65 6.34
CA ASP A 183 -30.89 -23.53 7.50
C ASP A 183 -29.46 -24.10 7.52
N PRO A 184 -28.85 -24.26 8.71
CA PRO A 184 -27.52 -24.87 8.83
C PRO A 184 -27.35 -26.23 8.14
N SER A 185 -28.42 -27.02 8.04
CA SER A 185 -28.40 -28.32 7.35
C SER A 185 -28.24 -28.22 5.83
N GLU A 186 -28.60 -27.09 5.23
CA GLU A 186 -28.54 -26.86 3.78
C GLU A 186 -27.17 -26.38 3.31
N LEU A 187 -26.28 -25.96 4.23
CA LEU A 187 -25.00 -25.36 3.91
C LEU A 187 -24.15 -26.20 2.94
N GLY A 188 -24.12 -27.53 3.18
CA GLY A 188 -23.34 -28.43 2.33
C GLY A 188 -23.88 -28.56 0.89
N THR A 189 -25.16 -28.32 0.67
CA THR A 189 -25.76 -28.32 -0.65
C THR A 189 -25.45 -26.97 -1.39
N VAL A 190 -25.60 -25.87 -0.69
CA VAL A 190 -25.36 -24.54 -1.20
C VAL A 190 -23.88 -24.35 -1.56
N GLN A 191 -22.96 -24.84 -0.76
CA GLN A 191 -21.52 -24.81 -1.05
C GLN A 191 -21.11 -25.59 -2.30
N LYS A 192 -21.90 -26.55 -2.73
CA LYS A 192 -21.65 -27.31 -3.98
C LYS A 192 -22.18 -26.60 -5.22
N GLN A 193 -23.21 -25.76 -5.08
CA GLN A 193 -23.89 -25.09 -6.17
C GLN A 193 -23.36 -23.70 -6.49
N TYR A 194 -22.89 -22.98 -5.47
CA TYR A 194 -22.52 -21.59 -5.58
C TYR A 194 -21.12 -21.33 -5.05
N LEU A 195 -20.44 -20.32 -5.63
CA LEU A 195 -19.21 -19.80 -5.08
C LEU A 195 -19.55 -18.89 -3.89
N ILE A 196 -19.28 -19.37 -2.68
CA ILE A 196 -19.58 -18.63 -1.46
C ILE A 196 -18.43 -17.63 -1.16
N SER A 197 -18.78 -16.37 -1.08
CA SER A 197 -17.83 -15.27 -0.75
C SER A 197 -17.84 -14.92 0.74
N ASN A 198 -18.96 -15.14 1.45
CA ASN A 198 -19.08 -14.90 2.89
C ASN A 198 -20.15 -15.77 3.54
N LEU A 199 -19.93 -16.09 4.82
CA LEU A 199 -20.89 -16.78 5.69
C LEU A 199 -20.94 -16.05 7.03
N ALA A 200 -22.15 -15.78 7.54
CA ALA A 200 -22.36 -15.22 8.85
C ALA A 200 -23.50 -15.94 9.59
N VAL A 201 -23.27 -16.33 10.83
CA VAL A 201 -24.32 -16.95 11.67
C VAL A 201 -25.22 -15.85 12.21
N THR A 202 -26.51 -15.94 11.99
CA THR A 202 -27.53 -15.03 12.47
C THR A 202 -28.52 -15.77 13.42
N LYS A 203 -29.45 -15.04 14.00
CA LYS A 203 -30.52 -15.65 14.82
C LYS A 203 -31.50 -16.46 13.99
N GLU A 204 -31.60 -16.19 12.71
CA GLU A 204 -32.57 -16.78 11.77
C GLU A 204 -31.98 -17.96 10.97
N GLY A 205 -30.65 -18.13 11.02
CA GLY A 205 -29.94 -19.15 10.25
C GLY A 205 -28.54 -18.69 9.84
N ILE A 206 -28.04 -19.23 8.73
CA ILE A 206 -26.76 -18.82 8.14
C ILE A 206 -27.04 -17.87 7.00
N LEU A 207 -26.58 -16.61 7.13
CA LEU A 207 -26.54 -15.66 6.03
C LEU A 207 -25.41 -16.07 5.08
N VAL A 208 -25.74 -16.32 3.84
CA VAL A 208 -24.82 -16.70 2.76
C VAL A 208 -24.73 -15.54 1.77
N ARG A 209 -23.51 -15.15 1.43
CA ARG A 209 -23.25 -14.31 0.26
C ARG A 209 -22.61 -15.18 -0.82
N ALA A 210 -23.31 -15.37 -1.91
CA ALA A 210 -22.90 -16.20 -3.03
C ALA A 210 -22.71 -15.39 -4.31
N VAL A 211 -21.84 -15.89 -5.19
CA VAL A 211 -21.64 -15.36 -6.55
C VAL A 211 -22.12 -16.42 -7.52
N GLY A 212 -23.01 -16.03 -8.44
CA GLY A 212 -23.63 -16.90 -9.44
C GLY A 212 -23.42 -16.39 -10.85
#